data_0472b94bdf357fe4893c1508e8026f7b
#
_entry.id   0472b94bdf357fe4893c1508e8026f7b
#
_cell.length_a   1.000
_cell.length_b   1.000
_cell.length_c   1.000
_cell.angle_alpha   90.00
_cell.angle_beta   90.00
_cell.angle_gamma   90.00
#
_symmetry.space_group_name_H-M   'P 1'
#
loop_
_entity.id
_entity.type
_entity.pdbx_description
1 polymer ?
#
loop_
_entity_poly.entity_id
_entity_poly.type
_entity_poly.pdbx_seq_one_letter_code
_entity_poly.pdbx_strand_id
1 'polypeptide(L)'
;KAAGLELSEKRKMTEIQVENLTAEEASVREKMTVLEENGKNDGIRLKEAQDKQFRQMNRINDFHARLMKIISRCEYLERADREYASFSHTTKTILESRSLFGQHILGAVGELIRVPPKYTAAAEVALGSSVSYIVTDTSRSAGDVITWLKKNNLGRTTFYPLESMRPRGNDGNERKACSEKGIHGIASELFFCDEEYGSLIDSILGKTLIAENLDVARTVSAKYNYRLRLVTLDGQLVNPGGSLTGGSMRKQENTFFGRKKEINDPVSYTHLRAHETGAY
;
A
#
# COMPACT_ATOMS: atom_id res chain seq x y z
N LYS A 1 -51.77 94.31 -24.10
CA LYS A 1 -52.09 92.97 -24.66
C LYS A 1 -50.83 92.15 -25.05
N ALA A 2 -49.74 92.78 -25.51
CA ALA A 2 -48.50 92.04 -25.93
C ALA A 2 -47.77 91.39 -24.77
N ALA A 3 -47.61 92.05 -23.58
CA ALA A 3 -46.95 91.51 -22.42
C ALA A 3 -47.63 90.27 -21.80
N GLY A 4 -48.97 90.14 -21.94
CA GLY A 4 -49.71 88.97 -21.50
C GLY A 4 -49.50 87.72 -22.35
N LEU A 5 -49.26 87.89 -23.64
CA LEU A 5 -48.94 86.83 -24.56
C LEU A 5 -47.52 86.31 -24.34
N GLU A 6 -46.54 87.17 -24.12
CA GLU A 6 -45.18 86.83 -23.89
C GLU A 6 -45.00 86.08 -22.57
N LEU A 7 -45.76 86.44 -21.52
CA LEU A 7 -45.80 85.72 -20.23
C LEU A 7 -46.44 84.35 -20.38
N SER A 8 -47.46 84.19 -21.22
CA SER A 8 -48.10 82.89 -21.50
C SER A 8 -47.20 81.95 -22.29
N GLU A 9 -46.43 82.48 -23.27
CA GLU A 9 -45.43 81.69 -23.96
C GLU A 9 -44.27 81.23 -23.09
N LYS A 10 -43.76 82.16 -22.23
CA LYS A 10 -42.74 81.79 -21.25
C LYS A 10 -43.24 80.75 -20.26
N ARG A 11 -44.49 80.86 -19.79
CA ARG A 11 -45.08 79.85 -18.92
C ARG A 11 -45.17 78.47 -19.60
N LYS A 12 -45.64 78.43 -20.85
CA LYS A 12 -45.67 77.14 -21.60
C LYS A 12 -44.30 76.53 -21.83
N MET A 13 -43.29 77.34 -22.13
CA MET A 13 -41.90 76.86 -22.29
C MET A 13 -41.37 76.30 -20.96
N THR A 14 -41.61 76.91 -19.81
CA THR A 14 -41.23 76.44 -18.49
C THR A 14 -42.00 75.20 -18.09
N GLU A 15 -43.26 75.06 -18.41
CA GLU A 15 -44.07 73.86 -18.20
C GLU A 15 -43.51 72.69 -18.97
N ILE A 16 -43.13 72.85 -20.27
CA ILE A 16 -42.47 71.81 -21.08
C ILE A 16 -41.08 71.45 -20.53
N GLN A 17 -40.31 72.46 -20.06
CA GLN A 17 -39.02 72.17 -19.40
C GLN A 17 -39.16 71.39 -18.09
N VAL A 18 -40.17 71.72 -17.29
CA VAL A 18 -40.43 70.94 -16.05
C VAL A 18 -40.85 69.52 -16.37
N GLU A 19 -41.68 69.31 -17.40
CA GLU A 19 -42.14 68.00 -17.81
C GLU A 19 -40.95 67.14 -18.32
N ASN A 20 -40.07 67.72 -19.16
CA ASN A 20 -38.85 67.04 -19.61
C ASN A 20 -37.89 66.69 -18.47
N LEU A 21 -37.66 67.60 -17.53
CA LEU A 21 -36.80 67.37 -16.38
C LEU A 21 -37.38 66.33 -15.42
N THR A 22 -38.70 66.26 -15.25
CA THR A 22 -39.35 65.25 -14.42
C THR A 22 -39.25 63.85 -15.09
N ALA A 23 -39.34 63.79 -16.42
CA ALA A 23 -39.14 62.56 -17.16
C ALA A 23 -37.67 62.06 -17.09
N GLU A 24 -36.71 62.99 -17.22
CA GLU A 24 -35.28 62.67 -17.01
C GLU A 24 -34.99 62.19 -15.57
N GLU A 25 -35.54 62.87 -14.58
CA GLU A 25 -35.39 62.45 -13.16
C GLU A 25 -35.93 61.05 -12.94
N ALA A 26 -37.11 60.72 -13.47
CA ALA A 26 -37.69 59.39 -13.38
C ALA A 26 -36.79 58.31 -14.04
N SER A 27 -36.25 58.61 -15.24
CA SER A 27 -35.32 57.72 -15.91
C SER A 27 -34.00 57.50 -15.13
N VAL A 28 -33.48 58.57 -14.55
CA VAL A 28 -32.25 58.47 -13.72
C VAL A 28 -32.52 57.68 -12.45
N ARG A 29 -33.64 57.87 -11.80
CA ARG A 29 -34.04 57.10 -10.62
C ARG A 29 -34.19 55.61 -10.90
N GLU A 30 -34.82 55.26 -12.04
CA GLU A 30 -34.95 53.88 -12.49
C GLU A 30 -33.58 53.24 -12.73
N LYS A 31 -32.67 53.94 -13.42
CA LYS A 31 -31.29 53.48 -13.60
C LYS A 31 -30.53 53.28 -12.29
N MET A 32 -30.70 54.18 -11.33
CA MET A 32 -30.13 54.08 -10.00
C MET A 32 -30.60 52.81 -9.28
N THR A 33 -31.91 52.55 -9.26
CA THR A 33 -32.46 51.33 -8.63
C THR A 33 -31.95 50.06 -9.23
N VAL A 34 -31.83 49.99 -10.55
CA VAL A 34 -31.24 48.81 -11.27
C VAL A 34 -29.76 48.64 -10.91
N LEU A 35 -29.00 49.74 -10.85
CA LEU A 35 -27.58 49.66 -10.51
C LEU A 35 -27.38 49.24 -9.05
N GLU A 36 -28.19 49.72 -8.10
CA GLU A 36 -28.15 49.31 -6.70
C GLU A 36 -28.50 47.82 -6.53
N GLU A 37 -29.49 47.33 -7.26
CA GLU A 37 -29.87 45.91 -7.26
C GLU A 37 -28.75 45.00 -7.85
N ASN A 38 -28.20 45.42 -8.98
CA ASN A 38 -27.04 44.71 -9.58
C ASN A 38 -25.83 44.70 -8.66
N GLY A 39 -25.53 45.84 -7.98
CA GLY A 39 -24.43 45.91 -7.01
C GLY A 39 -24.64 44.98 -5.80
N LYS A 40 -25.86 44.84 -5.31
CA LYS A 40 -26.20 43.86 -4.27
C LYS A 40 -26.02 42.43 -4.73
N ASN A 41 -26.51 42.11 -5.93
CA ASN A 41 -26.40 40.78 -6.52
C ASN A 41 -24.94 40.41 -6.78
N ASP A 42 -24.14 41.32 -7.31
CA ASP A 42 -22.70 41.09 -7.54
C ASP A 42 -21.92 40.91 -6.23
N GLY A 43 -22.31 41.65 -5.17
CA GLY A 43 -21.77 41.44 -3.83
C GLY A 43 -22.03 40.03 -3.28
N ILE A 44 -23.24 39.51 -3.49
CA ILE A 44 -23.61 38.14 -3.08
C ILE A 44 -22.79 37.12 -3.88
N ARG A 45 -22.73 37.28 -5.21
CA ARG A 45 -21.95 36.40 -6.10
C ARG A 45 -20.46 36.39 -5.73
N LEU A 46 -19.90 37.55 -5.44
CA LEU A 46 -18.50 37.65 -5.02
C LEU A 46 -18.25 36.87 -3.73
N LYS A 47 -19.12 37.00 -2.75
CA LYS A 47 -19.02 36.27 -1.49
C LYS A 47 -19.11 34.75 -1.69
N GLU A 48 -20.07 34.30 -2.47
CA GLU A 48 -20.21 32.87 -2.81
C GLU A 48 -18.98 32.32 -3.54
N ALA A 49 -18.41 33.09 -4.47
CA ALA A 49 -17.19 32.72 -5.18
C ALA A 49 -15.97 32.62 -4.23
N GLN A 50 -15.85 33.58 -3.30
CA GLN A 50 -14.81 33.55 -2.26
C GLN A 50 -14.95 32.34 -1.34
N ASP A 51 -16.17 32.06 -0.87
CA ASP A 51 -16.43 30.87 -0.02
C ASP A 51 -16.12 29.57 -0.76
N LYS A 52 -16.46 29.50 -2.05
CA LYS A 52 -16.12 28.33 -2.88
C LYS A 52 -14.61 28.18 -3.05
N GLN A 53 -13.92 29.28 -3.31
CA GLN A 53 -12.46 29.29 -3.42
C GLN A 53 -11.79 28.83 -2.13
N PHE A 54 -12.24 29.33 -0.98
CA PHE A 54 -11.74 28.95 0.35
C PHE A 54 -11.92 27.44 0.61
N ARG A 55 -13.12 26.90 0.33
CA ARG A 55 -13.38 25.46 0.46
C ARG A 55 -12.47 24.62 -0.45
N GLN A 56 -12.27 25.05 -1.68
CA GLN A 56 -11.38 24.33 -2.61
C GLN A 56 -9.92 24.39 -2.15
N MET A 57 -9.45 25.55 -1.66
CA MET A 57 -8.10 25.68 -1.12
C MET A 57 -7.87 24.75 0.06
N ASN A 58 -8.81 24.67 0.99
CA ASN A 58 -8.73 23.74 2.12
C ASN A 58 -8.66 22.27 1.67
N ARG A 59 -9.46 21.89 0.66
CA ARG A 59 -9.39 20.53 0.08
C ARG A 59 -8.03 20.25 -0.56
N ILE A 60 -7.47 21.21 -1.30
CA ILE A 60 -6.15 21.07 -1.91
C ILE A 60 -5.07 20.88 -0.84
N ASN A 61 -5.11 21.69 0.22
CA ASN A 61 -4.17 21.59 1.34
C ASN A 61 -4.28 20.24 2.05
N ASP A 62 -5.49 19.73 2.26
CA ASP A 62 -5.70 18.40 2.85
C ASP A 62 -5.15 17.27 1.95
N PHE A 63 -5.44 17.33 0.65
CA PHE A 63 -4.85 16.37 -0.30
C PHE A 63 -3.32 16.45 -0.34
N HIS A 64 -2.76 17.65 -0.33
CA HIS A 64 -1.32 17.84 -0.32
C HIS A 64 -0.68 17.25 0.95
N ALA A 65 -1.28 17.49 2.12
CA ALA A 65 -0.81 16.91 3.38
C ALA A 65 -0.85 15.37 3.36
N ARG A 66 -1.92 14.78 2.80
CA ARG A 66 -2.03 13.32 2.63
C ARG A 66 -0.97 12.80 1.66
N LEU A 67 -0.76 13.46 0.54
CA LEU A 67 0.25 13.07 -0.45
C LEU A 67 1.66 13.09 0.14
N MET A 68 2.02 14.16 0.86
CA MET A 68 3.33 14.25 1.51
C MET A 68 3.55 13.15 2.53
N LYS A 69 2.51 12.77 3.29
CA LYS A 69 2.58 11.64 4.23
C LYS A 69 2.83 10.30 3.52
N ILE A 70 2.19 10.08 2.37
CA ILE A 70 2.40 8.87 1.56
C ILE A 70 3.82 8.84 1.00
N ILE A 71 4.29 9.94 0.41
CA ILE A 71 5.65 10.05 -0.14
C ILE A 71 6.69 9.74 0.94
N SER A 72 6.61 10.40 2.10
CA SER A 72 7.54 10.16 3.20
C SER A 72 7.52 8.71 3.69
N ARG A 73 6.34 8.06 3.67
CA ARG A 73 6.23 6.65 4.03
C ARG A 73 6.87 5.74 2.99
N CYS A 74 6.66 6.00 1.69
CA CYS A 74 7.31 5.25 0.61
C CYS A 74 8.84 5.38 0.69
N GLU A 75 9.36 6.59 0.84
CA GLU A 75 10.80 6.83 0.98
C GLU A 75 11.41 6.09 2.18
N TYR A 76 10.71 6.09 3.32
CA TYR A 76 11.12 5.33 4.50
C TYR A 76 11.18 3.82 4.21
N LEU A 77 10.14 3.27 3.58
CA LEU A 77 10.06 1.84 3.26
C LEU A 77 11.13 1.42 2.25
N GLU A 78 11.34 2.20 1.19
CA GLU A 78 12.39 1.95 0.19
C GLU A 78 13.79 2.02 0.81
N ARG A 79 14.02 2.95 1.76
CA ARG A 79 15.28 3.01 2.49
C ARG A 79 15.47 1.78 3.37
N ALA A 80 14.42 1.39 4.12
CA ALA A 80 14.46 0.21 4.97
C ALA A 80 14.68 -1.08 4.18
N ASP A 81 14.15 -1.18 2.95
CA ASP A 81 14.37 -2.30 2.05
C ASP A 81 15.81 -2.33 1.55
N ARG A 82 16.32 -1.21 1.04
CA ARG A 82 17.74 -1.08 0.61
C ARG A 82 18.74 -1.36 1.72
N GLU A 83 18.42 -1.02 2.96
CA GLU A 83 19.28 -1.26 4.13
C GLU A 83 19.12 -2.66 4.71
N TYR A 84 18.40 -3.55 4.05
CA TYR A 84 18.13 -4.93 4.55
C TYR A 84 17.61 -4.99 5.98
N ALA A 85 16.83 -3.98 6.39
CA ALA A 85 16.36 -3.82 7.78
C ALA A 85 15.45 -4.96 8.26
N SER A 86 14.93 -5.79 7.33
CA SER A 86 14.10 -6.97 7.61
C SER A 86 14.90 -8.20 7.96
N PHE A 87 16.18 -8.24 7.61
CA PHE A 87 17.02 -9.42 7.81
C PHE A 87 17.77 -9.38 9.13
N SER A 88 18.30 -10.54 9.54
CA SER A 88 19.20 -10.61 10.68
C SER A 88 20.48 -9.79 10.42
N HIS A 89 21.13 -9.32 11.48
CA HIS A 89 22.38 -8.56 11.35
C HIS A 89 23.43 -9.31 10.51
N THR A 90 23.60 -10.61 10.74
CA THR A 90 24.54 -11.45 9.98
C THR A 90 24.19 -11.49 8.49
N THR A 91 22.90 -11.68 8.14
CA THR A 91 22.43 -11.69 6.76
C THR A 91 22.66 -10.35 6.08
N LYS A 92 22.32 -9.24 6.77
CA LYS A 92 22.56 -7.87 6.31
C LYS A 92 24.05 -7.66 5.97
N THR A 93 24.94 -8.02 6.89
CA THR A 93 26.39 -7.87 6.70
C THR A 93 26.91 -8.68 5.49
N ILE A 94 26.38 -9.90 5.25
CA ILE A 94 26.73 -10.69 4.10
C ILE A 94 26.29 -10.02 2.80
N LEU A 95 25.03 -9.53 2.73
CA LEU A 95 24.49 -8.89 1.55
C LEU A 95 25.19 -7.58 1.22
N GLU A 96 25.55 -6.77 2.22
CA GLU A 96 26.37 -5.55 2.07
C GLU A 96 27.80 -5.85 1.59
N SER A 97 28.36 -6.99 2.03
CA SER A 97 29.71 -7.46 1.64
C SER A 97 29.69 -8.35 0.40
N ARG A 98 28.58 -8.43 -0.34
CA ARG A 98 28.37 -9.32 -1.50
C ARG A 98 29.48 -9.20 -2.55
N SER A 99 29.99 -7.99 -2.75
CA SER A 99 31.09 -7.71 -3.71
C SER A 99 32.37 -8.46 -3.41
N LEU A 100 32.63 -8.89 -2.16
CA LEU A 100 33.81 -9.67 -1.78
C LEU A 100 33.75 -11.12 -2.29
N PHE A 101 32.55 -11.60 -2.60
CA PHE A 101 32.30 -12.97 -3.02
C PHE A 101 31.87 -13.08 -4.49
N GLY A 102 31.89 -11.96 -5.22
CA GLY A 102 31.48 -11.94 -6.64
C GLY A 102 30.00 -12.32 -6.81
N GLN A 103 29.72 -13.16 -7.82
CA GLN A 103 28.34 -13.61 -8.13
C GLN A 103 27.93 -14.88 -7.36
N HIS A 104 28.74 -15.35 -6.42
CA HIS A 104 28.47 -16.58 -5.67
C HIS A 104 27.38 -16.46 -4.60
N ILE A 105 27.07 -15.25 -4.15
CA ILE A 105 25.93 -14.97 -3.30
C ILE A 105 24.77 -14.52 -4.16
N LEU A 106 23.74 -15.37 -4.31
CA LEU A 106 22.58 -15.09 -5.15
C LEU A 106 21.59 -14.13 -4.50
N GLY A 107 21.51 -14.17 -3.16
CA GLY A 107 20.64 -13.28 -2.37
C GLY A 107 20.12 -13.95 -1.11
N ALA A 108 19.22 -13.31 -0.40
CA ALA A 108 18.42 -13.93 0.65
C ALA A 108 17.17 -14.57 0.06
N VAL A 109 16.68 -15.65 0.68
CA VAL A 109 15.47 -16.37 0.22
C VAL A 109 14.29 -15.41 0.00
N GLY A 110 14.08 -14.46 0.92
CA GLY A 110 13.00 -13.48 0.80
C GLY A 110 13.11 -12.54 -0.41
N GLU A 111 14.34 -12.29 -0.92
CA GLU A 111 14.54 -11.48 -2.13
C GLU A 111 14.14 -12.23 -3.39
N LEU A 112 14.34 -13.56 -3.40
CA LEU A 112 14.15 -14.43 -4.57
C LEU A 112 12.70 -14.89 -4.76
N ILE A 113 11.84 -14.66 -3.75
CA ILE A 113 10.43 -15.09 -3.77
C ILE A 113 9.52 -13.89 -3.93
N ARG A 114 8.52 -14.01 -4.81
CA ARG A 114 7.41 -13.07 -5.00
C ARG A 114 6.12 -13.69 -4.48
N VAL A 115 5.48 -13.04 -3.53
CA VAL A 115 4.27 -13.53 -2.86
C VAL A 115 3.07 -12.67 -3.27
N PRO A 116 1.97 -13.28 -3.79
CA PRO A 116 0.74 -12.53 -4.04
C PRO A 116 0.20 -11.87 -2.77
N PRO A 117 -0.37 -10.66 -2.83
CA PRO A 117 -0.79 -9.89 -1.66
C PRO A 117 -1.69 -10.62 -0.67
N LYS A 118 -2.56 -11.53 -1.15
CA LYS A 118 -3.46 -12.33 -0.30
C LYS A 118 -2.77 -13.38 0.57
N TYR A 119 -1.53 -13.77 0.22
CA TYR A 119 -0.76 -14.79 0.93
C TYR A 119 0.37 -14.23 1.80
N THR A 120 0.46 -12.91 1.95
CA THR A 120 1.53 -12.23 2.68
C THR A 120 1.74 -12.79 4.08
N ALA A 121 0.69 -12.89 4.90
CA ALA A 121 0.77 -13.42 6.26
C ALA A 121 1.12 -14.92 6.27
N ALA A 122 0.54 -15.69 5.35
CA ALA A 122 0.86 -17.11 5.19
C ALA A 122 2.34 -17.32 4.82
N ALA A 123 2.89 -16.50 3.93
CA ALA A 123 4.29 -16.60 3.51
C ALA A 123 5.28 -16.30 4.63
N GLU A 124 4.99 -15.28 5.45
CA GLU A 124 5.80 -14.96 6.63
C GLU A 124 5.92 -16.17 7.59
N VAL A 125 4.82 -16.86 7.83
CA VAL A 125 4.78 -18.02 8.72
C VAL A 125 5.34 -19.27 8.03
N ALA A 126 5.03 -19.48 6.75
CA ALA A 126 5.51 -20.63 6.00
C ALA A 126 7.03 -20.65 5.89
N LEU A 127 7.64 -19.52 5.58
CA LEU A 127 9.08 -19.34 5.49
C LEU A 127 9.76 -19.14 6.86
N GLY A 128 9.11 -18.40 7.77
CA GLY A 128 9.66 -18.11 9.08
C GLY A 128 11.07 -17.51 9.00
N SER A 129 12.04 -18.08 9.72
CA SER A 129 13.44 -17.65 9.69
C SER A 129 14.13 -17.85 8.34
N SER A 130 13.61 -18.75 7.49
CA SER A 130 14.19 -19.02 6.16
C SER A 130 14.17 -17.80 5.25
N VAL A 131 13.31 -16.83 5.48
CA VAL A 131 13.31 -15.53 4.76
C VAL A 131 14.71 -14.89 4.77
N SER A 132 15.44 -15.02 5.88
CA SER A 132 16.77 -14.41 6.07
C SER A 132 17.93 -15.32 5.68
N TYR A 133 17.69 -16.52 5.18
CA TYR A 133 18.77 -17.45 4.83
C TYR A 133 19.38 -17.06 3.48
N ILE A 134 20.68 -17.29 3.36
CA ILE A 134 21.46 -16.90 2.17
C ILE A 134 21.45 -18.02 1.15
N VAL A 135 21.20 -17.69 -0.10
CA VAL A 135 21.31 -18.59 -1.24
C VAL A 135 22.66 -18.37 -1.92
N THR A 136 23.39 -19.46 -2.12
CA THR A 136 24.66 -19.47 -2.83
C THR A 136 24.57 -20.41 -4.05
N ASP A 137 25.42 -20.21 -5.02
CA ASP A 137 25.51 -21.10 -6.17
C ASP A 137 25.94 -22.52 -5.76
N THR A 138 27.03 -22.64 -4.99
CA THR A 138 27.66 -23.92 -4.60
C THR A 138 27.85 -24.06 -3.11
N SER A 139 28.02 -25.29 -2.64
CA SER A 139 28.38 -25.60 -1.24
C SER A 139 29.78 -25.09 -0.88
N ARG A 140 30.67 -24.98 -1.87
CA ARG A 140 32.00 -24.41 -1.68
C ARG A 140 31.91 -22.93 -1.35
N SER A 141 31.14 -22.17 -2.13
CA SER A 141 30.91 -20.74 -1.90
C SER A 141 30.30 -20.49 -0.52
N ALA A 142 29.32 -21.32 -0.12
CA ALA A 142 28.78 -21.26 1.25
C ALA A 142 29.86 -21.48 2.31
N GLY A 143 30.77 -22.44 2.10
CA GLY A 143 31.90 -22.70 2.99
C GLY A 143 32.86 -21.53 3.12
N ASP A 144 33.15 -20.84 2.03
CA ASP A 144 34.00 -19.65 1.99
C ASP A 144 33.37 -18.49 2.81
N VAL A 145 32.08 -18.24 2.64
CA VAL A 145 31.34 -17.22 3.44
C VAL A 145 31.30 -17.62 4.91
N ILE A 146 31.06 -18.90 5.27
CA ILE A 146 31.09 -19.37 6.65
C ILE A 146 32.46 -19.14 7.28
N THR A 147 33.53 -19.41 6.55
CA THR A 147 34.90 -19.18 7.02
C THR A 147 35.17 -17.69 7.27
N TRP A 148 34.72 -16.84 6.37
CA TRP A 148 34.80 -15.39 6.51
C TRP A 148 34.00 -14.90 7.74
N LEU A 149 32.76 -15.39 7.94
CA LEU A 149 31.96 -15.07 9.13
C LEU A 149 32.66 -15.43 10.42
N LYS A 150 33.27 -16.62 10.50
CA LYS A 150 34.04 -17.06 11.66
C LYS A 150 35.24 -16.15 11.92
N LYS A 151 36.01 -15.83 10.88
CA LYS A 151 37.21 -14.99 10.99
C LYS A 151 36.89 -13.57 11.50
N ASN A 152 35.69 -13.06 11.15
CA ASN A 152 35.29 -11.69 11.52
C ASN A 152 34.32 -11.64 12.70
N ASN A 153 33.99 -12.77 13.37
CA ASN A 153 33.03 -12.84 14.47
C ASN A 153 31.64 -12.25 14.18
N LEU A 154 31.11 -12.47 12.97
CA LEU A 154 29.89 -11.84 12.45
C LEU A 154 28.59 -12.63 12.72
N GLY A 155 28.63 -13.64 13.61
CA GLY A 155 27.46 -14.43 13.96
C GLY A 155 27.24 -15.63 13.03
N ARG A 156 25.99 -16.14 12.97
CA ARG A 156 25.62 -17.36 12.25
C ARG A 156 24.38 -17.14 11.40
N THR A 157 24.35 -17.74 10.22
CA THR A 157 23.17 -17.85 9.36
C THR A 157 23.15 -19.20 8.67
N THR A 158 22.05 -19.57 8.06
CA THR A 158 21.91 -20.78 7.24
C THR A 158 22.13 -20.44 5.78
N PHE A 159 22.78 -21.33 5.06
CA PHE A 159 23.03 -21.24 3.63
C PHE A 159 22.28 -22.32 2.88
N TYR A 160 21.76 -21.98 1.73
CA TYR A 160 21.15 -22.87 0.76
C TYR A 160 21.97 -22.87 -0.54
N PRO A 161 22.93 -23.83 -0.69
CA PRO A 161 23.66 -23.98 -1.94
C PRO A 161 22.74 -24.52 -3.02
N LEU A 162 22.52 -23.77 -4.09
CA LEU A 162 21.54 -24.11 -5.14
C LEU A 162 21.86 -25.46 -5.82
N GLU A 163 23.14 -25.75 -6.04
CA GLU A 163 23.59 -27.01 -6.64
C GLU A 163 23.14 -28.25 -5.88
N SER A 164 23.00 -28.17 -4.54
CA SER A 164 22.64 -29.29 -3.68
C SER A 164 21.16 -29.34 -3.31
N MET A 165 20.40 -28.29 -3.63
CA MET A 165 18.97 -28.26 -3.33
C MET A 165 18.21 -29.23 -4.23
N ARG A 166 17.38 -30.04 -3.62
CA ARG A 166 16.53 -31.01 -4.34
C ARG A 166 15.08 -30.78 -3.94
N PRO A 167 14.14 -30.83 -4.90
CA PRO A 167 12.72 -30.80 -4.60
C PRO A 167 12.39 -31.87 -3.56
N ARG A 168 11.68 -31.51 -2.51
CA ARG A 168 11.11 -32.50 -1.60
C ARG A 168 9.88 -33.06 -2.31
N GLY A 169 9.97 -34.32 -2.77
CA GLY A 169 8.85 -34.98 -3.41
C GLY A 169 7.60 -34.91 -2.52
N ASN A 170 6.47 -34.60 -3.11
CA ASN A 170 5.17 -34.65 -2.44
C ASN A 170 4.85 -36.12 -2.15
N ASP A 171 4.66 -36.52 -0.92
CA ASP A 171 4.36 -37.91 -0.48
C ASP A 171 2.98 -38.39 -0.99
N GLY A 172 2.35 -37.64 -1.87
CA GLY A 172 1.00 -37.89 -2.36
C GLY A 172 -0.11 -37.38 -1.41
N ASN A 173 0.17 -37.20 -0.13
CA ASN A 173 -0.82 -36.67 0.84
C ASN A 173 -1.06 -35.18 0.64
N GLU A 174 -0.02 -34.40 0.38
CA GLU A 174 -0.12 -32.98 0.07
C GLU A 174 -0.96 -32.75 -1.19
N ARG A 175 -0.70 -33.52 -2.24
CA ARG A 175 -1.47 -33.46 -3.49
C ARG A 175 -2.94 -33.84 -3.28
N LYS A 176 -3.21 -34.91 -2.51
CA LYS A 176 -4.59 -35.30 -2.17
C LYS A 176 -5.28 -34.22 -1.35
N ALA A 177 -4.56 -33.64 -0.41
CA ALA A 177 -5.12 -32.58 0.45
C ALA A 177 -5.42 -31.28 -0.32
N CYS A 178 -4.78 -31.00 -1.45
CA CYS A 178 -5.13 -29.87 -2.31
C CYS A 178 -6.58 -29.94 -2.84
N SER A 179 -7.18 -31.14 -2.90
CA SER A 179 -8.58 -31.32 -3.33
C SER A 179 -9.59 -31.08 -2.20
N GLU A 180 -9.15 -30.87 -0.97
CA GLU A 180 -10.02 -30.59 0.17
C GLU A 180 -10.58 -29.18 0.11
N LYS A 181 -11.85 -29.02 0.50
CA LYS A 181 -12.51 -27.71 0.54
C LYS A 181 -11.78 -26.76 1.49
N GLY A 182 -11.44 -25.57 1.02
CA GLY A 182 -10.77 -24.53 1.81
C GLY A 182 -9.24 -24.66 1.81
N ILE A 183 -8.64 -25.59 1.06
CA ILE A 183 -7.21 -25.61 0.76
C ILE A 183 -6.95 -24.87 -0.54
N HIS A 184 -6.05 -23.90 -0.50
CA HIS A 184 -5.66 -23.09 -1.65
C HIS A 184 -4.65 -23.79 -2.55
N GLY A 185 -3.79 -24.65 -1.98
CA GLY A 185 -2.75 -25.39 -2.68
C GLY A 185 -1.45 -25.49 -1.89
N ILE A 186 -0.40 -25.99 -2.57
CA ILE A 186 0.94 -26.09 -2.00
C ILE A 186 1.64 -24.73 -2.10
N ALA A 187 2.31 -24.29 -1.04
CA ALA A 187 2.92 -22.97 -0.96
C ALA A 187 3.97 -22.72 -2.06
N SER A 188 4.74 -23.75 -2.46
CA SER A 188 5.72 -23.64 -3.56
C SER A 188 5.08 -23.37 -4.93
N GLU A 189 3.80 -23.71 -5.13
CA GLU A 189 3.05 -23.49 -6.36
C GLU A 189 2.28 -22.16 -6.35
N LEU A 190 2.03 -21.62 -5.17
CA LEU A 190 1.29 -20.38 -4.96
C LEU A 190 2.19 -19.15 -4.92
N PHE A 191 3.48 -19.33 -4.63
CA PHE A 191 4.48 -18.28 -4.60
C PHE A 191 5.35 -18.37 -5.85
N PHE A 192 5.82 -17.25 -6.37
CA PHE A 192 6.55 -17.18 -7.62
C PHE A 192 8.04 -16.97 -7.36
N CYS A 193 8.87 -17.58 -8.20
CA CYS A 193 10.31 -17.33 -8.29
C CYS A 193 10.76 -17.46 -9.74
N ASP A 194 11.99 -17.07 -10.02
CA ASP A 194 12.59 -17.32 -11.31
C ASP A 194 12.92 -18.83 -11.43
N GLU A 195 12.90 -19.40 -12.65
CA GLU A 195 12.99 -20.85 -12.88
C GLU A 195 14.20 -21.51 -12.22
N GLU A 196 15.34 -20.82 -12.18
CA GLU A 196 16.56 -21.31 -11.56
C GLU A 196 16.41 -21.60 -10.05
N TYR A 197 15.46 -20.95 -9.35
CA TYR A 197 15.20 -21.14 -7.92
C TYR A 197 14.08 -22.13 -7.62
N GLY A 198 13.48 -22.75 -8.63
CA GLY A 198 12.34 -23.67 -8.46
C GLY A 198 12.65 -24.80 -7.49
N SER A 199 13.80 -25.48 -7.65
CA SER A 199 14.23 -26.56 -6.75
C SER A 199 14.42 -26.12 -5.30
N LEU A 200 14.91 -24.90 -5.09
CA LEU A 200 15.05 -24.29 -3.77
C LEU A 200 13.69 -24.08 -3.12
N ILE A 201 12.76 -23.46 -3.82
CA ILE A 201 11.41 -23.14 -3.32
C ILE A 201 10.64 -24.42 -3.01
N ASP A 202 10.71 -25.44 -3.87
CA ASP A 202 10.11 -26.74 -3.61
C ASP A 202 10.75 -27.45 -2.40
N SER A 203 12.04 -27.31 -2.21
CA SER A 203 12.72 -27.86 -1.04
C SER A 203 12.24 -27.25 0.27
N ILE A 204 11.94 -25.93 0.28
CA ILE A 204 11.53 -25.19 1.48
C ILE A 204 10.02 -25.31 1.71
N LEU A 205 9.22 -25.16 0.66
CA LEU A 205 7.76 -24.94 0.72
C LEU A 205 6.94 -26.09 0.13
N GLY A 206 7.55 -27.05 -0.56
CA GLY A 206 6.85 -28.12 -1.28
C GLY A 206 6.01 -29.06 -0.37
N LYS A 207 6.21 -29.04 0.95
CA LYS A 207 5.39 -29.78 1.92
C LYS A 207 4.49 -28.90 2.77
N THR A 208 4.33 -27.62 2.42
CA THR A 208 3.48 -26.68 3.16
C THR A 208 2.23 -26.36 2.36
N LEU A 209 1.06 -26.61 2.93
CA LEU A 209 -0.24 -26.30 2.34
C LEU A 209 -0.76 -24.97 2.89
N ILE A 210 -1.46 -24.21 2.04
CA ILE A 210 -2.15 -22.99 2.46
C ILE A 210 -3.64 -23.30 2.62
N ALA A 211 -4.16 -23.08 3.82
CA ALA A 211 -5.57 -23.25 4.17
C ALA A 211 -6.27 -21.89 4.36
N GLU A 212 -7.56 -21.84 4.13
CA GLU A 212 -8.37 -20.63 4.26
C GLU A 212 -8.38 -20.08 5.70
N ASN A 213 -8.57 -20.98 6.67
CA ASN A 213 -8.64 -20.64 8.09
C ASN A 213 -8.22 -21.82 8.99
N LEU A 214 -8.18 -21.58 10.31
CA LEU A 214 -7.70 -22.56 11.28
C LEU A 214 -8.61 -23.79 11.39
N ASP A 215 -9.93 -23.65 11.23
CA ASP A 215 -10.87 -24.78 11.34
C ASP A 215 -10.68 -25.74 10.16
N VAL A 216 -10.51 -25.21 8.95
CA VAL A 216 -10.14 -26.01 7.77
C VAL A 216 -8.80 -26.70 8.00
N ALA A 217 -7.78 -25.96 8.44
CA ALA A 217 -6.44 -26.52 8.68
C ALA A 217 -6.46 -27.66 9.70
N ARG A 218 -7.20 -27.54 10.81
CA ARG A 218 -7.36 -28.57 11.84
C ARG A 218 -8.11 -29.80 11.29
N THR A 219 -9.19 -29.59 10.56
CA THR A 219 -10.02 -30.67 10.00
C THR A 219 -9.20 -31.49 9.00
N VAL A 220 -8.51 -30.80 8.08
CA VAL A 220 -7.64 -31.47 7.09
C VAL A 220 -6.47 -32.15 7.77
N SER A 221 -5.81 -31.53 8.74
CA SER A 221 -4.72 -32.14 9.49
C SER A 221 -5.12 -33.45 10.15
N ALA A 222 -6.28 -33.47 10.84
CA ALA A 222 -6.81 -34.69 11.47
C ALA A 222 -7.11 -35.80 10.45
N LYS A 223 -7.73 -35.45 9.29
CA LYS A 223 -8.03 -36.39 8.20
C LYS A 223 -6.78 -37.07 7.66
N TYR A 224 -5.65 -36.38 7.64
CA TYR A 224 -4.34 -36.91 7.17
C TYR A 224 -3.41 -37.32 8.30
N ASN A 225 -3.98 -37.72 9.44
CA ASN A 225 -3.24 -38.25 10.61
C ASN A 225 -2.12 -37.30 11.09
N TYR A 226 -2.37 -36.01 11.06
CA TYR A 226 -1.43 -34.96 11.52
C TYR A 226 -0.05 -35.02 10.83
N ARG A 227 0.01 -35.42 9.58
CA ARG A 227 1.27 -35.51 8.81
C ARG A 227 1.55 -34.26 7.98
N LEU A 228 0.56 -33.41 7.80
CA LEU A 228 0.62 -32.23 6.94
C LEU A 228 1.07 -30.99 7.74
N ARG A 229 1.85 -30.15 7.09
CA ARG A 229 2.12 -28.79 7.54
C ARG A 229 1.17 -27.82 6.83
N LEU A 230 0.30 -27.17 7.59
CA LEU A 230 -0.70 -26.23 7.04
C LEU A 230 -0.50 -24.85 7.65
N VAL A 231 -0.57 -23.83 6.80
CA VAL A 231 -0.53 -22.42 7.19
C VAL A 231 -1.80 -21.76 6.68
N THR A 232 -2.46 -20.97 7.51
CA THR A 232 -3.69 -20.28 7.15
C THR A 232 -3.40 -18.91 6.51
N LEU A 233 -4.39 -18.35 5.81
CA LEU A 233 -4.26 -17.02 5.20
C LEU A 233 -3.96 -15.91 6.22
N ASP A 234 -4.42 -16.06 7.44
CA ASP A 234 -4.18 -15.14 8.56
C ASP A 234 -2.91 -15.47 9.37
N GLY A 235 -2.11 -16.48 8.93
CA GLY A 235 -0.83 -16.81 9.51
C GLY A 235 -0.86 -17.73 10.74
N GLN A 236 -1.90 -18.55 10.90
CA GLN A 236 -1.89 -19.63 11.91
C GLN A 236 -1.18 -20.86 11.32
N LEU A 237 -0.52 -21.63 12.15
CA LEU A 237 0.28 -22.78 11.72
C LEU A 237 -0.19 -24.07 12.42
N VAL A 238 -0.44 -25.10 11.65
CA VAL A 238 -0.60 -26.48 12.13
C VAL A 238 0.61 -27.28 11.67
N ASN A 239 1.42 -27.72 12.62
CA ASN A 239 2.62 -28.53 12.33
C ASN A 239 2.29 -30.01 12.19
N PRO A 240 3.13 -30.77 11.48
CA PRO A 240 3.13 -32.24 11.61
C PRO A 240 3.26 -32.64 13.08
N GLY A 241 2.45 -33.64 13.49
CA GLY A 241 2.35 -34.03 14.90
C GLY A 241 1.24 -33.29 15.67
N GLY A 242 0.53 -32.34 15.03
CA GLY A 242 -0.68 -31.70 15.57
C GLY A 242 -0.46 -30.47 16.46
N SER A 243 0.80 -30.01 16.63
CA SER A 243 1.03 -28.76 17.37
C SER A 243 0.52 -27.55 16.60
N LEU A 244 -0.07 -26.58 17.31
CA LEU A 244 -0.65 -25.37 16.78
C LEU A 244 0.18 -24.17 17.21
N THR A 245 0.48 -23.29 16.27
CA THR A 245 1.08 -21.99 16.54
C THR A 245 0.16 -20.91 16.00
N GLY A 246 -0.27 -19.99 16.85
CA GLY A 246 -1.23 -18.98 16.47
C GLY A 246 -1.30 -17.84 17.46
N GLY A 247 -2.15 -16.87 17.18
CA GLY A 247 -2.32 -15.65 17.96
C GLY A 247 -2.30 -14.43 17.04
N SER A 248 -2.27 -13.22 17.62
CA SER A 248 -2.16 -12.01 16.81
C SER A 248 -0.75 -11.89 16.23
N MET A 249 -0.66 -11.82 14.91
CA MET A 249 0.62 -11.47 14.27
C MET A 249 1.01 -10.03 14.60
N ARG A 250 2.32 -9.77 14.72
CA ARG A 250 2.83 -8.39 14.71
C ARG A 250 2.25 -7.68 13.48
N LYS A 251 1.96 -6.38 13.62
CA LYS A 251 1.43 -5.59 12.49
C LYS A 251 2.22 -5.94 11.22
N GLN A 252 1.51 -6.29 10.16
CA GLN A 252 2.10 -6.71 8.87
C GLN A 252 3.15 -5.72 8.34
N GLU A 253 3.01 -4.45 8.71
CA GLU A 253 3.93 -3.35 8.39
C GLU A 253 5.39 -3.59 8.81
N ASN A 254 5.64 -4.48 9.78
CA ASN A 254 6.97 -4.78 10.31
C ASN A 254 7.55 -6.11 9.82
N THR A 255 6.82 -6.83 8.95
CA THR A 255 7.28 -8.09 8.38
C THR A 255 7.92 -7.86 7.01
N PHE A 256 8.72 -8.82 6.53
CA PHE A 256 9.42 -8.71 5.25
C PHE A 256 8.44 -8.54 4.07
N PHE A 257 7.53 -9.48 3.91
CA PHE A 257 6.56 -9.43 2.80
C PHE A 257 5.47 -8.38 3.01
N GLY A 258 5.17 -8.02 4.26
CA GLY A 258 4.26 -6.92 4.59
C GLY A 258 4.78 -5.58 4.08
N ARG A 259 6.07 -5.27 4.29
CA ARG A 259 6.74 -4.08 3.73
C ARG A 259 6.81 -4.12 2.22
N LYS A 260 7.19 -5.25 1.64
CA LYS A 260 7.26 -5.42 0.18
C LYS A 260 5.90 -5.22 -0.49
N LYS A 261 4.81 -5.68 0.17
CA LYS A 261 3.43 -5.40 -0.27
C LYS A 261 3.12 -3.90 -0.22
N GLU A 262 3.46 -3.21 0.87
CA GLU A 262 3.20 -1.78 1.04
C GLU A 262 3.96 -0.92 0.01
N ILE A 263 5.22 -1.29 -0.33
CA ILE A 263 6.01 -0.63 -1.38
C ILE A 263 5.34 -0.78 -2.75
N ASN A 264 4.84 -1.97 -3.07
CA ASN A 264 4.26 -2.27 -4.38
C ASN A 264 2.82 -1.75 -4.56
N ASP A 265 2.09 -1.50 -3.47
CA ASP A 265 0.71 -1.03 -3.51
C ASP A 265 0.41 0.01 -2.42
N PRO A 266 1.03 1.20 -2.51
CA PRO A 266 0.84 2.27 -1.52
C PRO A 266 -0.60 2.83 -1.50
N VAL A 267 -1.34 2.68 -2.59
CA VAL A 267 -2.73 3.17 -2.71
C VAL A 267 -3.71 2.27 -1.95
N SER A 268 -3.55 0.96 -2.04
CA SER A 268 -4.35 -0.02 -1.29
C SER A 268 -4.23 0.16 0.21
N TYR A 269 -3.04 0.48 0.70
CA TYR A 269 -2.79 0.72 2.13
C TYR A 269 -3.47 2.00 2.65
N THR A 270 -3.49 3.05 1.87
CA THR A 270 -4.15 4.31 2.26
C THR A 270 -5.67 4.19 2.31
N HIS A 271 -6.28 3.38 1.45
CA HIS A 271 -7.71 3.10 1.48
C HIS A 271 -8.14 2.30 2.71
N LEU A 272 -7.40 1.27 3.10
CA LEU A 272 -7.67 0.48 4.31
C LEU A 272 -7.58 1.35 5.58
N ARG A 273 -6.58 2.21 5.68
CA ARG A 273 -6.40 3.09 6.85
C ARG A 273 -7.40 4.25 6.92
N ALA A 274 -7.91 4.73 5.78
CA ALA A 274 -8.98 5.73 5.76
C ALA A 274 -10.31 5.16 6.27
N HIS A 275 -10.58 3.87 6.07
CA HIS A 275 -11.74 3.19 6.63
C HIS A 275 -11.62 2.97 8.15
N GLU A 276 -10.44 2.67 8.68
CA GLU A 276 -10.21 2.48 10.12
C GLU A 276 -10.29 3.80 10.92
N THR A 277 -9.91 4.93 10.30
CA THR A 277 -9.96 6.25 10.96
C THR A 277 -11.25 7.02 10.72
N GLY A 278 -12.13 6.55 9.84
CA GLY A 278 -13.44 7.15 9.55
C GLY A 278 -14.60 6.65 10.42
N ALA A 279 -14.33 5.84 11.43
CA ALA A 279 -15.33 5.28 12.35
C ALA A 279 -15.32 5.97 13.72
N TYR A 280 -15.12 7.31 13.76
CA TYR A 280 -15.39 8.15 14.93
C TYR A 280 -16.19 9.39 14.53
#